data_00c8ec182988ad91485f4623decedaa1
#
_entry.id   00c8ec182988ad91485f4623decedaa1
#
_cell.length_a   1.000
_cell.length_b   1.000
_cell.length_c   1.000
_cell.angle_alpha   90.00
_cell.angle_beta   90.00
_cell.angle_gamma   90.00
#
_symmetry.space_group_name_H-M   'P 1'
#
loop_
_entity.id
_entity.type
_entity.pdbx_description
1 polymer ?
#
loop_
_entity_poly.entity_id
_entity_poly.type
_entity_poly.pdbx_seq_one_letter_code
_entity_poly.pdbx_strand_id
1 'polypeptide(L)'
;MGKVSFVEAGQKPIELILARNLISALSTPAFLVDEGGMLIFYNEAAGSLLGKRFEEIGKVGPEQWGTVFGPVDEGGKPIPYDELPLVLTIREGRPAHSELKIRSADGSEHEIEVSALPILTPHGSRGGIAFFWPIVDGGKGD
;
A
#
# COMPACT_ATOMS: atom_id res chain seq x y z
N MET A 1 10.33 4.54 32.75
CA MET A 1 10.04 3.44 32.34
C MET A 1 8.68 3.28 31.89
N GLY A 2 7.75 3.59 32.55
CA GLY A 2 6.41 3.39 32.14
C GLY A 2 6.05 3.96 30.81
N LYS A 3 6.79 4.95 30.37
CA LYS A 3 6.44 5.54 29.14
C LYS A 3 6.71 4.68 27.95
N VAL A 4 7.60 3.77 28.06
CA VAL A 4 7.88 2.87 26.97
C VAL A 4 6.70 1.93 26.78
N SER A 5 6.19 1.35 27.85
CA SER A 5 5.04 0.53 27.77
C SER A 5 3.84 1.28 27.27
N PHE A 6 3.72 2.49 27.72
CA PHE A 6 2.61 3.31 27.34
C PHE A 6 2.60 3.56 25.83
N VAL A 7 3.75 3.81 25.26
CA VAL A 7 3.84 4.01 23.83
C VAL A 7 3.46 2.76 23.07
N GLU A 8 3.87 1.62 23.60
CA GLU A 8 3.57 0.37 22.93
C GLU A 8 2.10 0.03 22.95
N ALA A 9 1.38 0.57 23.87
CA ALA A 9 0.01 0.21 24.08
C ALA A 9 -0.92 0.82 23.05
N GLY A 10 -0.70 0.50 21.79
CA GLY A 10 -1.63 0.85 20.75
C GLY A 10 -1.28 2.03 19.91
N GLN A 11 -0.19 2.69 20.20
CA GLN A 11 0.22 3.81 19.37
C GLN A 11 1.07 3.33 18.22
N LYS A 12 0.92 3.98 17.08
CA LYS A 12 1.75 3.65 15.93
C LYS A 12 3.13 4.25 16.12
N PRO A 13 4.15 3.62 15.55
CA PRO A 13 5.48 4.24 15.51
C PRO A 13 5.40 5.60 14.86
N ILE A 14 6.24 6.51 15.30
CA ILE A 14 6.22 7.86 14.77
C ILE A 14 6.49 7.89 13.28
N GLU A 15 7.29 6.94 12.79
CA GLU A 15 7.57 6.86 11.36
C GLU A 15 6.31 6.66 10.56
N LEU A 16 5.38 5.86 11.07
CA LEU A 16 4.13 5.62 10.37
C LEU A 16 3.22 6.83 10.44
N ILE A 17 3.23 7.54 11.55
CA ILE A 17 2.43 8.75 11.68
C ILE A 17 2.91 9.80 10.69
N LEU A 18 4.22 9.97 10.60
CA LEU A 18 4.77 10.94 9.67
C LEU A 18 4.51 10.55 8.23
N ALA A 19 4.62 9.26 7.93
CA ALA A 19 4.35 8.77 6.59
C ALA A 19 2.90 9.02 6.21
N ARG A 20 1.99 8.76 7.12
CA ARG A 20 0.57 8.99 6.85
C ARG A 20 0.31 10.47 6.58
N ASN A 21 0.90 11.33 7.38
CA ASN A 21 0.72 12.78 7.18
C ASN A 21 1.26 13.20 5.83
N LEU A 22 2.39 12.64 5.43
CA LEU A 22 2.98 12.99 4.16
C LEU A 22 2.10 12.54 2.99
N ILE A 23 1.71 11.27 2.97
CA ILE A 23 0.97 10.77 1.82
C ILE A 23 -0.44 11.32 1.75
N SER A 24 -1.00 11.76 2.88
CA SER A 24 -2.33 12.35 2.85
C SER A 24 -2.35 13.67 2.11
N ALA A 25 -1.19 14.30 1.95
CA ALA A 25 -1.09 15.56 1.21
C ALA A 25 -0.73 15.38 -0.26
N LEU A 26 -0.51 14.15 -0.69
CA LEU A 26 -0.09 13.91 -2.06
C LEU A 26 -1.25 13.61 -2.96
N SER A 27 -1.10 13.96 -4.25
CA SER A 27 -2.10 13.63 -5.25
C SER A 27 -1.82 12.32 -5.95
N THR A 28 -0.72 11.65 -5.62
CA THR A 28 -0.41 10.34 -6.16
C THR A 28 -1.00 9.28 -5.27
N PRO A 29 -1.72 8.30 -5.82
CA PRO A 29 -2.28 7.22 -4.98
C PRO A 29 -1.21 6.54 -4.17
N ALA A 30 -1.47 6.33 -2.91
CA ALA A 30 -0.49 5.72 -2.01
C ALA A 30 -1.18 4.93 -0.90
N PHE A 31 -0.59 3.77 -0.60
CA PHE A 31 -0.98 2.91 0.52
C PHE A 31 0.09 2.96 1.59
N LEU A 32 -0.32 2.84 2.83
CA LEU A 32 0.61 2.72 3.95
C LEU A 32 0.27 1.45 4.71
N VAL A 33 1.27 0.59 4.90
CA VAL A 33 1.07 -0.63 5.70
C VAL A 33 2.09 -0.63 6.83
N ASP A 34 1.74 -1.29 7.92
CA ASP A 34 2.65 -1.42 9.05
C ASP A 34 3.57 -2.63 8.85
N GLU A 35 4.43 -2.90 9.83
CA GLU A 35 5.43 -3.95 9.66
C GLU A 35 4.82 -5.34 9.59
N GLY A 36 3.61 -5.49 10.06
CA GLY A 36 2.89 -6.77 9.94
C GLY A 36 2.11 -6.90 8.65
N GLY A 37 2.17 -5.90 7.78
CA GLY A 37 1.46 -5.94 6.52
C GLY A 37 0.03 -5.47 6.58
N MET A 38 -0.41 -4.92 7.71
CA MET A 38 -1.77 -4.42 7.81
C MET A 38 -1.88 -3.08 7.10
N LEU A 39 -2.86 -2.95 6.22
CA LEU A 39 -3.13 -1.70 5.54
C LEU A 39 -3.75 -0.75 6.56
N ILE A 40 -3.04 0.31 6.88
CA ILE A 40 -3.49 1.22 7.93
C ILE A 40 -3.95 2.56 7.40
N PHE A 41 -3.72 2.82 6.12
CA PHE A 41 -4.20 4.07 5.52
C PHE A 41 -3.96 4.04 4.02
N TYR A 42 -4.82 4.68 3.26
CA TYR A 42 -4.49 5.11 1.91
C TYR A 42 -5.09 6.49 1.69
N ASN A 43 -4.47 7.25 0.80
CA ASN A 43 -4.87 8.65 0.64
C ASN A 43 -6.08 8.80 -0.28
N GLU A 44 -6.52 10.02 -0.42
CA GLU A 44 -7.70 10.33 -1.21
C GLU A 44 -7.51 9.95 -2.67
N ALA A 45 -6.31 10.16 -3.20
CA ALA A 45 -6.02 9.80 -4.57
C ALA A 45 -6.19 8.29 -4.80
N ALA A 46 -5.74 7.49 -3.85
CA ALA A 46 -5.93 6.04 -3.93
C ALA A 46 -7.42 5.70 -3.86
N GLY A 47 -8.13 6.38 -3.00
CA GLY A 47 -9.57 6.16 -2.89
C GLY A 47 -10.31 6.46 -4.16
N SER A 48 -9.90 7.49 -4.89
CA SER A 48 -10.51 7.81 -6.16
C SER A 48 -10.31 6.71 -7.19
N LEU A 49 -9.12 6.13 -7.21
CA LEU A 49 -8.84 5.05 -8.14
C LEU A 49 -9.58 3.78 -7.76
N LEU A 50 -9.65 3.49 -6.47
CA LEU A 50 -10.24 2.25 -6.00
C LEU A 50 -11.76 2.31 -5.90
N GLY A 51 -12.32 3.49 -5.87
CA GLY A 51 -13.76 3.67 -5.78
C GLY A 51 -14.31 3.62 -4.37
N LYS A 52 -13.44 3.61 -3.36
CA LYS A 52 -13.85 3.65 -1.96
C LYS A 52 -12.83 4.41 -1.16
N ARG A 53 -13.31 5.24 -0.24
CA ARG A 53 -12.40 5.96 0.65
C ARG A 53 -11.92 5.02 1.75
N PHE A 54 -10.76 5.33 2.31
CA PHE A 54 -10.21 4.52 3.38
C PHE A 54 -11.18 4.44 4.56
N GLU A 55 -11.87 5.53 4.85
CA GLU A 55 -12.82 5.54 5.96
C GLU A 55 -13.93 4.52 5.80
N GLU A 56 -14.22 4.14 4.57
CA GLU A 56 -15.27 3.15 4.30
C GLU A 56 -14.77 1.73 4.50
N ILE A 57 -13.50 1.49 4.24
CA ILE A 57 -12.93 0.15 4.35
C ILE A 57 -12.31 -0.09 5.72
N GLY A 58 -11.60 0.91 6.23
CA GLY A 58 -10.90 0.79 7.49
C GLY A 58 -9.62 -0.02 7.35
N LYS A 59 -9.03 -0.37 8.47
CA LYS A 59 -7.81 -1.15 8.48
C LYS A 59 -8.10 -2.56 8.01
N VAL A 60 -7.22 -3.08 7.18
CA VAL A 60 -7.43 -4.38 6.55
C VAL A 60 -6.15 -5.19 6.69
N GLY A 61 -6.29 -6.42 7.11
CA GLY A 61 -5.14 -7.31 7.24
C GLY A 61 -4.55 -7.67 5.90
N PRO A 62 -3.32 -8.21 5.91
CA PRO A 62 -2.60 -8.45 4.68
C PRO A 62 -3.31 -9.37 3.71
N GLU A 63 -3.90 -10.44 4.20
CA GLU A 63 -4.59 -11.35 3.30
C GLU A 63 -5.87 -10.74 2.75
N GLN A 64 -6.47 -9.85 3.50
CA GLN A 64 -7.73 -9.25 3.10
C GLN A 64 -7.55 -8.21 2.01
N TRP A 65 -6.55 -7.34 2.14
CA TRP A 65 -6.41 -6.32 1.12
C TRP A 65 -5.93 -6.91 -0.21
N GLY A 66 -5.21 -8.01 -0.14
CA GLY A 66 -4.87 -8.72 -1.36
C GLY A 66 -6.09 -9.29 -2.06
N THR A 67 -7.12 -9.65 -1.29
CA THR A 67 -8.36 -10.17 -1.87
C THR A 67 -9.27 -9.04 -2.33
N VAL A 68 -9.39 -8.00 -1.50
CA VAL A 68 -10.31 -6.91 -1.79
C VAL A 68 -9.97 -6.22 -3.10
N PHE A 69 -8.68 -5.99 -3.34
CA PHE A 69 -8.27 -5.27 -4.54
C PHE A 69 -7.94 -6.19 -5.71
N GLY A 70 -7.92 -7.50 -5.47
CA GLY A 70 -7.79 -8.49 -6.51
C GLY A 70 -6.61 -8.33 -7.44
N PRO A 71 -5.38 -8.15 -6.90
CA PRO A 71 -4.24 -7.94 -7.80
C PRO A 71 -3.94 -9.17 -8.65
N VAL A 72 -3.79 -8.95 -9.95
CA VAL A 72 -3.46 -10.02 -10.87
C VAL A 72 -2.29 -9.59 -11.72
N ASP A 73 -1.57 -10.57 -12.27
CA ASP A 73 -0.43 -10.28 -13.13
C ASP A 73 -0.93 -9.99 -14.54
N GLU A 74 0.01 -9.80 -15.46
CA GLU A 74 -0.32 -9.45 -16.83
C GLU A 74 -1.15 -10.53 -17.52
N GLY A 75 -0.97 -11.76 -17.11
CA GLY A 75 -1.73 -12.86 -17.69
C GLY A 75 -3.08 -13.08 -17.06
N GLY A 76 -3.44 -12.25 -16.07
CA GLY A 76 -4.73 -12.38 -15.42
C GLY A 76 -4.73 -13.35 -14.25
N LYS A 77 -3.59 -13.87 -13.85
CA LYS A 77 -3.53 -14.80 -12.73
C LYS A 77 -3.39 -14.04 -11.43
N PRO A 78 -4.07 -14.46 -10.38
CA PRO A 78 -3.91 -13.80 -9.08
C PRO A 78 -2.46 -13.85 -8.64
N ILE A 79 -1.98 -12.74 -8.12
CA ILE A 79 -0.61 -12.66 -7.62
C ILE A 79 -0.62 -13.17 -6.19
N PRO A 80 0.23 -14.17 -5.88
CA PRO A 80 0.30 -14.65 -4.50
C PRO A 80 0.67 -13.52 -3.56
N TYR A 81 0.11 -13.55 -2.38
CA TYR A 81 0.31 -12.49 -1.41
C TYR A 81 1.80 -12.19 -1.19
N ASP A 82 2.61 -13.23 -1.06
CA ASP A 82 4.02 -13.03 -0.75
C ASP A 82 4.85 -12.55 -1.94
N GLU A 83 4.22 -12.37 -3.10
CA GLU A 83 4.90 -11.79 -4.26
C GLU A 83 4.46 -10.38 -4.56
N LEU A 84 3.55 -9.83 -3.77
CA LEU A 84 3.12 -8.44 -3.96
C LEU A 84 4.26 -7.49 -3.62
N PRO A 85 4.43 -6.39 -4.39
CA PRO A 85 5.55 -5.50 -4.16
C PRO A 85 5.65 -4.99 -2.74
N LEU A 86 4.53 -4.66 -2.13
CA LEU A 86 4.55 -4.11 -0.79
C LEU A 86 5.00 -5.14 0.24
N VAL A 87 4.59 -6.39 0.05
CA VAL A 87 5.03 -7.46 0.93
C VAL A 87 6.51 -7.73 0.77
N LEU A 88 6.98 -7.74 -0.47
CA LEU A 88 8.40 -7.96 -0.74
C LEU A 88 9.26 -6.85 -0.14
N THR A 89 8.83 -5.62 -0.27
CA THR A 89 9.63 -4.50 0.22
C THR A 89 9.73 -4.52 1.74
N ILE A 90 8.66 -4.90 2.43
CA ILE A 90 8.70 -5.00 3.88
C ILE A 90 9.62 -6.13 4.32
N ARG A 91 9.51 -7.27 3.65
CA ARG A 91 10.27 -8.45 4.02
C ARG A 91 11.75 -8.28 3.75
N GLU A 92 12.08 -7.69 2.61
CA GLU A 92 13.48 -7.59 2.19
C GLU A 92 14.15 -6.28 2.55
N GLY A 93 13.37 -5.28 2.94
CA GLY A 93 13.94 -4.00 3.34
C GLY A 93 14.49 -3.19 2.19
N ARG A 94 13.98 -3.39 0.97
CA ARG A 94 14.44 -2.63 -0.19
C ARG A 94 13.27 -2.34 -1.12
N PRO A 95 13.43 -1.35 -2.00
CA PRO A 95 12.34 -1.00 -2.91
C PRO A 95 11.96 -2.14 -3.83
N ALA A 96 10.70 -2.18 -4.20
CA ALA A 96 10.19 -3.14 -5.16
C ALA A 96 9.31 -2.39 -6.15
N HIS A 97 9.29 -2.86 -7.38
CA HIS A 97 8.55 -2.22 -8.45
C HIS A 97 7.89 -3.30 -9.31
N SER A 98 6.67 -3.05 -9.76
CA SER A 98 5.97 -4.03 -10.56
C SER A 98 4.83 -3.37 -11.33
N GLU A 99 4.39 -4.05 -12.38
CA GLU A 99 3.16 -3.69 -13.08
C GLU A 99 2.15 -4.77 -12.78
N LEU A 100 0.93 -4.37 -12.47
CA LEU A 100 -0.11 -5.34 -12.18
C LEU A 100 -1.47 -4.71 -12.42
N LYS A 101 -2.51 -5.51 -12.29
CA LYS A 101 -3.87 -5.03 -12.42
C LYS A 101 -4.58 -5.15 -11.09
N ILE A 102 -5.41 -4.17 -10.80
CA ILE A 102 -6.25 -4.23 -9.61
C ILE A 102 -7.69 -3.97 -10.02
N ARG A 103 -8.60 -4.32 -9.12
CA ARG A 103 -10.02 -4.13 -9.35
C ARG A 103 -10.54 -3.08 -8.39
N SER A 104 -11.28 -2.12 -8.91
CA SER A 104 -11.91 -1.12 -8.07
C SER A 104 -13.26 -1.62 -7.58
N ALA A 105 -13.89 -0.83 -6.71
CA ALA A 105 -15.14 -1.25 -6.07
C ALA A 105 -16.27 -1.48 -7.07
N ASP A 106 -16.25 -0.79 -8.20
CA ASP A 106 -17.30 -0.95 -9.22
C ASP A 106 -17.00 -2.08 -10.19
N GLY A 107 -15.96 -2.85 -9.95
CA GLY A 107 -15.60 -3.98 -10.81
C GLY A 107 -14.68 -3.64 -11.95
N SER A 108 -14.37 -2.36 -12.16
CA SER A 108 -13.44 -1.99 -13.23
C SER A 108 -12.03 -2.45 -12.91
N GLU A 109 -11.31 -2.83 -13.95
CA GLU A 109 -9.91 -3.22 -13.79
C GLU A 109 -9.01 -2.07 -14.21
N HIS A 110 -7.91 -1.91 -13.51
CA HIS A 110 -6.94 -0.86 -13.79
C HIS A 110 -5.56 -1.48 -13.87
N GLU A 111 -4.85 -1.20 -14.95
CA GLU A 111 -3.44 -1.53 -15.03
C GLU A 111 -2.67 -0.44 -14.33
N ILE A 112 -1.81 -0.82 -13.40
CA ILE A 112 -1.07 0.16 -12.62
C ILE A 112 0.39 -0.23 -12.53
N GLU A 113 1.23 0.78 -12.35
CA GLU A 113 2.59 0.57 -11.91
C GLU A 113 2.62 0.82 -10.42
N VAL A 114 3.35 -0.01 -9.71
CA VAL A 114 3.49 0.11 -8.26
C VAL A 114 4.95 0.26 -7.92
N SER A 115 5.27 1.23 -7.10
CA SER A 115 6.60 1.39 -6.54
C SER A 115 6.46 1.34 -5.03
N ALA A 116 7.02 0.33 -4.41
CA ALA A 116 6.92 0.12 -2.98
C ALA A 116 8.25 0.43 -2.31
N LEU A 117 8.19 1.11 -1.19
CA LEU A 117 9.37 1.54 -0.45
C LEU A 117 9.24 1.11 1.00
N PRO A 118 10.32 0.60 1.60
CA PRO A 118 10.25 0.26 3.03
C PRO A 118 10.43 1.50 3.88
N ILE A 119 9.80 1.52 5.04
CA ILE A 119 10.04 2.56 6.03
C ILE A 119 11.08 1.98 6.98
N LEU A 120 12.32 2.42 6.81
CA LEU A 120 13.44 1.83 7.53
C LEU A 120 13.83 2.68 8.73
N THR A 121 14.19 2.02 9.79
CA THR A 121 14.73 2.67 10.98
C THR A 121 15.96 1.89 11.38
N PRO A 122 16.75 2.38 12.38
CA PRO A 122 17.88 1.60 12.86
C PRO A 122 17.48 0.23 13.39
N HIS A 123 16.21 0.03 13.70
CA HIS A 123 15.73 -1.24 14.23
C HIS A 123 15.07 -2.10 13.16
N GLY A 124 15.21 -1.74 11.90
CA GLY A 124 14.63 -2.51 10.81
C GLY A 124 13.45 -1.83 10.18
N SER A 125 12.67 -2.59 9.43
CA SER A 125 11.54 -2.06 8.71
C SER A 125 10.36 -1.85 9.65
N ARG A 126 9.69 -0.71 9.54
CA ARG A 126 8.50 -0.41 10.33
C ARG A 126 7.24 -0.45 9.48
N GLY A 127 7.37 -0.83 8.24
CA GLY A 127 6.23 -0.87 7.34
C GLY A 127 6.67 -0.49 5.96
N GLY A 128 5.73 -0.09 5.13
CA GLY A 128 6.04 0.30 3.77
C GLY A 128 5.00 1.21 3.19
N ILE A 129 5.39 1.89 2.12
CA ILE A 129 4.51 2.74 1.36
C ILE A 129 4.53 2.23 -0.07
N ALA A 130 3.36 2.10 -0.69
CA ALA A 130 3.28 1.80 -2.10
C ALA A 130 2.65 2.99 -2.80
N PHE A 131 3.35 3.54 -3.78
CA PHE A 131 2.79 4.52 -4.67
C PHE A 131 2.37 3.80 -5.93
N PHE A 132 1.24 4.17 -6.50
CA PHE A 132 0.82 3.53 -7.73
C PHE A 132 0.11 4.53 -8.62
N TRP A 133 0.11 4.26 -9.90
CA TRP A 133 -0.52 5.13 -10.87
C TRP A 133 -0.97 4.30 -12.06
N PRO A 134 -2.05 4.73 -12.71
CA PRO A 134 -2.56 3.99 -13.86
C PRO A 134 -1.59 4.05 -15.02
N ILE A 135 -1.53 2.97 -15.76
CA ILE A 135 -0.79 2.95 -17.02
C ILE A 135 -1.76 3.40 -18.09
N VAL A 136 -1.39 4.43 -18.81
CA VAL A 136 -2.26 5.02 -19.81
C VAL A 136 -1.80 4.59 -21.19
N ASP A 137 -2.59 3.73 -21.83
CA ASP A 137 -2.23 3.22 -23.14
C ASP A 137 -2.02 4.30 -24.16
N GLY A 138 -2.94 5.23 -24.20
CA GLY A 138 -2.80 6.29 -25.16
C GLY A 138 -1.56 7.10 -24.93
N GLY A 139 -1.20 7.28 -23.67
CA GLY A 139 0.01 8.02 -23.34
C GLY A 139 1.23 7.37 -23.87
N LYS A 140 1.29 6.07 -23.80
CA LYS A 140 2.49 5.47 -24.28
C LYS A 140 2.50 5.35 -25.78
N GLY A 141 1.38 5.46 -26.39
CA GLY A 141 1.33 5.51 -27.83
C GLY A 141 1.86 6.78 -28.38
N ASP A 142 2.08 7.71 -27.57
CA ASP A 142 2.59 9.01 -28.02
C ASP A 142 4.00 8.97 -28.44
#